data_cda60534a2235ce346c5d8516b3a581a
#
_entry.id   cda60534a2235ce346c5d8516b3a581a
#
_cell.length_a   1.000
_cell.length_b   1.000
_cell.length_c   1.000
_cell.angle_alpha   90.00
_cell.angle_beta   90.00
_cell.angle_gamma   90.00
#
_symmetry.space_group_name_H-M   'P 1'
#
loop_
_entity.id
_entity.type
_entity.pdbx_description
1 polymer ?
#
loop_
_entity_poly.entity_id
_entity_poly.type
_entity_poly.pdbx_seq_one_letter_code
_entity_poly.pdbx_strand_id
1 'polypeptide(L)'
;SYEGVFNPAPAPNGITGTAHDFGNGDIYQTIQLTPGTYTVVLQWQDGIYSTGQTESGTQNDLDIYLTDNNGNALFGFNRNNIGGDPIEVLPFTVTQNTQTNIMIVRASGTGNVRFKYVFFRGNGVISKYNSGTSTIVGQADAAGAMAVGAVLYKNTSAYGVNPPTIASFSSIGGTLVNGEVRNKPEFCAPNGVNTTVNLGGENIDGDAFPNFFGTSAAAPHAAGVAALLIEGKKKFSNQVLIPDSVRSILERTAIDMGTPGFDYNTGYGFIQANVAMRTFATPKPEITKLVQADTSIQAGSQPITVTVQGNFLDPNSKVIFRADTLNTTVISSTEATATIPAFIGNPAVHVYTPSVSSSGLDGGASDSLYFHSPIKKIITITAVNETKKYGEKIPSFASTILIDSVPLANTNYTLKDLGLDTISYTTTATNMSNVGLYVIKPAMKNFASNDSNLVALNELYKYVFNNGVLSVTKMPLVITPRDTTLTY
;
A
#
# COMPACT_ATOMS: atom_id res chain seq x y z
N SER A 1 -22.87 -19.03 8.46
CA SER A 1 -24.02 -18.18 8.85
C SER A 1 -25.34 -18.85 8.54
N TYR A 2 -26.36 -18.46 9.23
CA TYR A 2 -27.77 -18.83 8.96
C TYR A 2 -28.63 -17.57 9.05
N GLU A 3 -29.66 -17.50 8.22
CA GLU A 3 -30.65 -16.43 8.25
C GLU A 3 -32.03 -17.00 7.95
N GLY A 4 -33.04 -16.58 8.68
CA GLY A 4 -34.41 -17.03 8.52
C GLY A 4 -35.41 -16.13 9.24
N VAL A 5 -36.71 -16.44 8.98
CA VAL A 5 -37.80 -15.88 9.79
C VAL A 5 -38.10 -16.89 10.88
N PHE A 6 -38.25 -16.42 12.12
CA PHE A 6 -38.52 -17.32 13.26
C PHE A 6 -39.83 -18.12 13.04
N ASN A 7 -39.70 -19.42 12.97
CA ASN A 7 -40.80 -20.37 12.85
C ASN A 7 -40.93 -21.13 14.16
N PRO A 8 -41.99 -20.91 14.98
CA PRO A 8 -42.07 -21.45 16.32
C PRO A 8 -42.40 -22.97 16.34
N ALA A 9 -41.62 -23.70 17.12
CA ALA A 9 -41.86 -25.09 17.49
C ALA A 9 -41.74 -25.26 19.02
N PRO A 10 -42.23 -26.35 19.60
CA PRO A 10 -42.07 -26.61 21.04
C PRO A 10 -40.58 -26.64 21.44
N ALA A 11 -40.21 -25.89 22.45
CA ALA A 11 -38.88 -25.96 23.05
C ALA A 11 -38.74 -27.26 23.92
N PRO A 12 -37.50 -27.76 24.13
CA PRO A 12 -37.24 -28.88 25.02
C PRO A 12 -37.63 -28.56 26.46
N ASN A 13 -37.86 -29.62 27.24
CA ASN A 13 -38.13 -29.48 28.67
C ASN A 13 -37.01 -28.71 29.38
N GLY A 14 -37.39 -27.75 30.21
CA GLY A 14 -36.46 -26.90 30.95
C GLY A 14 -36.01 -25.63 30.21
N ILE A 15 -36.40 -25.44 28.96
CA ILE A 15 -36.18 -24.22 28.19
C ILE A 15 -37.49 -23.45 28.08
N THR A 16 -37.49 -22.21 28.53
CA THR A 16 -38.65 -21.30 28.48
C THR A 16 -38.83 -20.74 27.08
N GLY A 17 -40.05 -20.72 26.55
CA GLY A 17 -40.38 -20.13 25.26
C GLY A 17 -40.63 -21.16 24.16
N THR A 18 -40.37 -20.79 22.92
CA THR A 18 -40.51 -21.62 21.71
C THR A 18 -39.17 -21.67 20.94
N ALA A 19 -38.81 -22.86 20.43
CA ALA A 19 -37.64 -23.03 19.59
C ALA A 19 -37.93 -22.71 18.13
N HIS A 20 -36.90 -22.33 17.36
CA HIS A 20 -37.01 -22.16 15.91
C HIS A 20 -36.99 -23.53 15.22
N ASP A 21 -38.00 -23.80 14.40
CA ASP A 21 -38.02 -24.93 13.47
C ASP A 21 -37.19 -24.54 12.20
N PHE A 22 -36.03 -25.20 12.07
CA PHE A 22 -35.16 -25.03 10.90
C PHE A 22 -35.72 -25.71 9.63
N GLY A 23 -36.69 -26.60 9.81
CA GLY A 23 -37.39 -27.33 8.77
C GLY A 23 -37.90 -28.70 9.24
N ASN A 24 -39.12 -29.05 8.86
CA ASN A 24 -39.77 -30.34 9.20
C ASN A 24 -39.88 -30.64 10.69
N GLY A 25 -40.04 -29.63 11.54
CA GLY A 25 -40.11 -29.75 12.97
C GLY A 25 -38.77 -29.95 13.71
N ASP A 26 -37.67 -29.80 12.99
CA ASP A 26 -36.33 -29.93 13.54
C ASP A 26 -35.84 -28.61 14.12
N ILE A 27 -35.63 -28.58 15.41
CA ILE A 27 -35.18 -27.41 16.17
C ILE A 27 -33.66 -27.37 16.39
N TYR A 28 -32.91 -28.33 15.81
CA TYR A 28 -31.47 -28.46 15.97
C TYR A 28 -30.76 -28.32 14.67
N GLN A 29 -29.90 -27.32 14.58
CA GLN A 29 -29.02 -27.10 13.44
C GLN A 29 -27.61 -27.62 13.72
N THR A 30 -27.25 -28.73 13.08
CA THR A 30 -25.98 -29.41 13.33
C THR A 30 -24.78 -28.60 12.78
N ILE A 31 -23.76 -28.42 13.62
CA ILE A 31 -22.50 -27.75 13.30
C ILE A 31 -21.31 -28.67 13.63
N GLN A 32 -20.26 -28.52 12.82
CA GLN A 32 -18.95 -29.16 13.03
C GLN A 32 -17.95 -28.10 13.44
N LEU A 33 -17.24 -28.33 14.53
CA LEU A 33 -16.30 -27.41 15.15
C LEU A 33 -14.92 -28.07 15.22
N THR A 34 -13.86 -27.33 14.82
CA THR A 34 -12.48 -27.73 15.08
C THR A 34 -11.97 -27.08 16.36
N PRO A 35 -10.86 -27.56 16.99
CA PRO A 35 -10.29 -26.88 18.15
C PRO A 35 -10.04 -25.42 17.91
N GLY A 36 -10.46 -24.57 18.85
CA GLY A 36 -10.34 -23.13 18.75
C GLY A 36 -11.33 -22.35 19.60
N THR A 37 -11.18 -21.04 19.58
CA THR A 37 -12.11 -20.09 20.22
C THR A 37 -13.12 -19.60 19.22
N TYR A 38 -14.38 -19.65 19.61
CA TYR A 38 -15.53 -19.27 18.80
C TYR A 38 -16.24 -18.07 19.40
N THR A 39 -16.83 -17.26 18.54
CA THR A 39 -17.79 -16.23 18.89
C THR A 39 -18.92 -16.29 17.86
N VAL A 40 -20.11 -16.71 18.30
CA VAL A 40 -21.31 -16.66 17.48
C VAL A 40 -22.12 -15.44 17.88
N VAL A 41 -22.51 -14.65 16.91
CA VAL A 41 -23.35 -13.46 17.12
C VAL A 41 -24.70 -13.72 16.48
N LEU A 42 -25.74 -13.72 17.29
CA LEU A 42 -27.16 -13.74 16.89
C LEU A 42 -27.72 -12.33 16.94
N GLN A 43 -28.38 -11.91 15.89
CA GLN A 43 -29.08 -10.63 15.82
C GLN A 43 -30.42 -10.84 15.12
N TRP A 44 -31.41 -10.06 15.53
CA TRP A 44 -32.75 -10.11 14.91
C TRP A 44 -33.27 -8.71 14.56
N GLN A 45 -34.25 -8.69 13.66
CA GLN A 45 -34.87 -7.46 13.20
C GLN A 45 -35.90 -6.98 14.22
N ASP A 46 -35.50 -6.00 15.03
CA ASP A 46 -36.34 -5.36 16.03
C ASP A 46 -35.74 -4.00 16.39
N GLY A 47 -36.38 -3.26 17.29
CA GLY A 47 -35.91 -1.93 17.72
C GLY A 47 -34.57 -1.99 18.44
N ILE A 48 -33.65 -1.10 18.12
CA ILE A 48 -32.33 -0.96 18.74
C ILE A 48 -32.34 0.24 19.69
N TYR A 49 -32.10 -0.03 20.98
CA TYR A 49 -32.05 1.00 22.01
C TYR A 49 -30.73 1.79 22.00
N SER A 50 -29.60 1.09 21.96
CA SER A 50 -28.28 1.73 22.12
C SER A 50 -27.91 2.73 21.03
N THR A 51 -28.49 2.58 19.84
CA THR A 51 -28.30 3.52 18.73
C THR A 51 -29.37 4.62 18.66
N GLY A 52 -30.32 4.63 19.59
CA GLY A 52 -31.42 5.57 19.58
C GLY A 52 -32.45 5.35 18.46
N GLN A 53 -32.50 4.13 17.88
CA GLN A 53 -33.46 3.80 16.84
C GLN A 53 -34.90 3.78 17.39
N THR A 54 -35.07 3.25 18.60
CA THR A 54 -36.34 3.30 19.34
C THR A 54 -36.10 3.53 20.84
N GLU A 55 -37.01 4.21 21.53
CA GLU A 55 -36.96 4.38 22.98
C GLU A 55 -37.40 3.10 23.73
N SER A 56 -38.19 2.23 23.09
CA SER A 56 -38.72 1.00 23.67
C SER A 56 -37.78 -0.20 23.52
N GLY A 57 -36.71 -0.09 22.70
CA GLY A 57 -35.81 -1.20 22.40
C GLY A 57 -36.50 -2.39 21.73
N THR A 58 -35.86 -3.56 21.78
CA THR A 58 -36.42 -4.79 21.21
C THR A 58 -37.67 -5.25 21.99
N GLN A 59 -38.66 -5.76 21.28
CA GLN A 59 -39.89 -6.33 21.82
C GLN A 59 -39.90 -7.85 21.75
N ASN A 60 -38.83 -8.46 21.20
CA ASN A 60 -38.62 -9.87 21.16
C ASN A 60 -37.30 -10.23 21.86
N ASP A 61 -37.29 -11.36 22.52
CA ASP A 61 -36.16 -11.90 23.23
C ASP A 61 -35.77 -13.24 22.59
N LEU A 62 -34.67 -13.24 21.82
CA LEU A 62 -34.15 -14.45 21.19
C LEU A 62 -32.86 -14.88 21.86
N ASP A 63 -32.83 -16.13 22.28
CA ASP A 63 -31.69 -16.82 22.92
C ASP A 63 -30.99 -17.75 21.93
N ILE A 64 -29.71 -17.98 22.13
CA ILE A 64 -28.92 -18.95 21.38
C ILE A 64 -28.29 -19.97 22.31
N TYR A 65 -28.46 -21.25 21.97
CA TYR A 65 -27.93 -22.37 22.75
C TYR A 65 -27.08 -23.30 21.89
N LEU A 66 -26.02 -23.87 22.49
CA LEU A 66 -25.36 -25.07 22.02
C LEU A 66 -26.01 -26.28 22.74
N THR A 67 -26.34 -27.33 22.00
CA THR A 67 -26.97 -28.51 22.54
C THR A 67 -26.19 -29.76 22.17
N ASP A 68 -26.28 -30.82 23.01
CA ASP A 68 -25.81 -32.15 22.64
C ASP A 68 -26.73 -32.80 21.57
N ASN A 69 -26.38 -34.01 21.13
CA ASN A 69 -27.18 -34.73 20.13
C ASN A 69 -28.54 -35.23 20.69
N ASN A 70 -28.73 -35.15 21.98
CA ASN A 70 -30.00 -35.50 22.65
C ASN A 70 -30.88 -34.28 22.91
N GLY A 71 -30.40 -33.10 22.53
CA GLY A 71 -31.09 -31.82 22.72
C GLY A 71 -30.95 -31.20 24.11
N ASN A 72 -30.07 -31.74 24.96
CA ASN A 72 -29.78 -31.09 26.22
C ASN A 72 -28.95 -29.82 25.98
N ALA A 73 -29.37 -28.70 26.58
CA ALA A 73 -28.60 -27.49 26.54
C ALA A 73 -27.25 -27.64 27.27
N LEU A 74 -26.16 -27.48 26.56
CA LEU A 74 -24.79 -27.55 27.10
C LEU A 74 -24.33 -26.18 27.57
N PHE A 75 -24.63 -25.17 26.78
CA PHE A 75 -24.24 -23.78 26.98
C PHE A 75 -25.18 -22.88 26.22
N GLY A 76 -25.46 -21.70 26.74
CA GLY A 76 -26.34 -20.76 26.07
C GLY A 76 -26.06 -19.32 26.47
N PHE A 77 -26.52 -18.42 25.65
CA PHE A 77 -26.60 -17.02 25.99
C PHE A 77 -28.07 -16.63 25.90
N ASN A 78 -28.62 -16.30 27.04
CA ASN A 78 -30.06 -16.21 27.27
C ASN A 78 -30.40 -15.03 28.19
N ARG A 79 -29.86 -13.85 27.85
CA ARG A 79 -30.20 -12.64 28.59
C ARG A 79 -31.53 -12.10 28.12
N ASN A 80 -32.30 -11.53 29.06
CA ASN A 80 -33.49 -10.81 28.69
C ASN A 80 -33.13 -9.51 27.92
N ASN A 81 -33.44 -9.48 26.63
CA ASN A 81 -33.17 -8.35 25.73
C ASN A 81 -34.32 -7.36 25.64
N ILE A 82 -35.49 -7.65 26.17
CA ILE A 82 -36.68 -6.77 26.09
C ILE A 82 -36.30 -5.38 26.61
N GLY A 83 -36.57 -4.37 25.81
CA GLY A 83 -36.22 -2.97 26.09
C GLY A 83 -34.78 -2.59 25.83
N GLY A 84 -33.95 -3.54 25.40
CA GLY A 84 -32.55 -3.33 25.02
C GLY A 84 -32.31 -3.52 23.53
N ASP A 85 -31.17 -4.12 23.19
CA ASP A 85 -30.76 -4.37 21.81
C ASP A 85 -31.05 -5.80 21.38
N PRO A 86 -31.45 -6.02 20.12
CA PRO A 86 -31.78 -7.34 19.55
C PRO A 86 -30.50 -8.11 19.19
N ILE A 87 -29.65 -8.44 20.17
CA ILE A 87 -28.36 -9.09 19.94
C ILE A 87 -27.97 -10.02 21.09
N GLU A 88 -27.49 -11.22 20.74
CA GLU A 88 -26.83 -12.14 21.63
C GLU A 88 -25.44 -12.52 21.13
N VAL A 89 -24.48 -12.64 22.05
CA VAL A 89 -23.07 -12.97 21.72
C VAL A 89 -22.66 -14.19 22.52
N LEU A 90 -22.45 -15.31 21.85
CA LEU A 90 -22.09 -16.60 22.43
C LEU A 90 -20.60 -16.90 22.23
N PRO A 91 -19.72 -16.60 23.20
CA PRO A 91 -18.31 -16.98 23.15
C PRO A 91 -18.11 -18.35 23.79
N PHE A 92 -17.32 -19.24 23.16
CA PHE A 92 -16.94 -20.53 23.71
C PHE A 92 -15.63 -21.04 23.13
N THR A 93 -15.05 -22.08 23.76
CA THR A 93 -13.82 -22.72 23.29
C THR A 93 -14.03 -24.20 23.12
N VAL A 94 -13.50 -24.74 22.03
CA VAL A 94 -13.53 -26.18 21.72
C VAL A 94 -12.10 -26.70 21.73
N THR A 95 -11.84 -27.79 22.44
CA THR A 95 -10.49 -28.36 22.59
C THR A 95 -10.23 -29.55 21.66
N GLN A 96 -11.26 -30.11 21.06
CA GLN A 96 -11.19 -31.23 20.11
C GLN A 96 -12.27 -31.07 19.03
N ASN A 97 -12.15 -31.81 17.93
CA ASN A 97 -13.18 -31.82 16.90
C ASN A 97 -14.52 -32.23 17.53
N THR A 98 -15.51 -31.38 17.40
CA THR A 98 -16.81 -31.54 18.10
C THR A 98 -17.94 -31.33 17.10
N GLN A 99 -18.89 -32.26 17.12
CA GLN A 99 -20.20 -32.07 16.52
C GLN A 99 -21.19 -31.67 17.62
N THR A 100 -21.91 -30.58 17.39
CA THR A 100 -22.92 -30.07 18.32
C THR A 100 -24.06 -29.43 17.52
N ASN A 101 -25.08 -28.91 18.17
CA ASN A 101 -26.16 -28.22 17.47
C ASN A 101 -26.35 -26.82 18.01
N ILE A 102 -26.76 -25.91 17.13
CA ILE A 102 -27.33 -24.61 17.50
C ILE A 102 -28.84 -24.76 17.60
N MET A 103 -29.40 -24.22 18.67
CA MET A 103 -30.81 -24.03 18.88
C MET A 103 -31.10 -22.57 19.17
N ILE A 104 -32.06 -21.98 18.45
CA ILE A 104 -32.51 -20.61 18.67
C ILE A 104 -33.86 -20.67 19.33
N VAL A 105 -34.02 -19.93 20.43
CA VAL A 105 -35.25 -19.92 21.23
C VAL A 105 -35.78 -18.49 21.29
N ARG A 106 -37.07 -18.31 21.15
CA ARG A 106 -37.74 -17.08 21.51
C ARG A 106 -38.33 -17.24 22.92
N ALA A 107 -37.64 -16.64 23.89
CA ALA A 107 -38.02 -16.67 25.29
C ALA A 107 -39.26 -15.81 25.57
N SER A 108 -39.37 -14.65 24.86
CA SER A 108 -40.56 -13.81 24.94
C SER A 108 -40.76 -13.00 23.65
N GLY A 109 -41.93 -12.39 23.51
CA GLY A 109 -42.29 -11.63 22.32
C GLY A 109 -43.19 -12.41 21.34
N THR A 110 -43.62 -11.75 20.28
CA THR A 110 -44.57 -12.29 19.27
C THR A 110 -44.28 -11.79 17.88
N GLY A 111 -44.99 -12.34 16.90
CA GLY A 111 -44.89 -11.90 15.52
C GLY A 111 -43.80 -12.60 14.70
N ASN A 112 -43.62 -12.11 13.47
CA ASN A 112 -42.61 -12.61 12.55
C ASN A 112 -41.31 -11.86 12.76
N VAL A 113 -40.35 -12.53 13.37
CA VAL A 113 -39.03 -11.98 13.63
C VAL A 113 -38.02 -12.62 12.65
N ARG A 114 -37.39 -11.78 11.82
CA ARG A 114 -36.26 -12.22 11.01
C ARG A 114 -35.01 -12.18 11.87
N PHE A 115 -34.21 -13.21 11.84
CA PHE A 115 -32.96 -13.28 12.58
C PHE A 115 -31.83 -13.84 11.70
N LYS A 116 -30.62 -13.55 12.14
CA LYS A 116 -29.38 -14.05 11.55
C LYS A 116 -28.39 -14.35 12.63
N TYR A 117 -27.61 -15.43 12.46
CA TYR A 117 -26.39 -15.59 13.24
C TYR A 117 -25.18 -15.83 12.34
N VAL A 118 -24.02 -15.36 12.79
CA VAL A 118 -22.73 -15.53 12.12
C VAL A 118 -21.69 -16.07 13.10
N PHE A 119 -20.80 -16.92 12.61
CA PHE A 119 -19.55 -17.20 13.30
C PHE A 119 -18.61 -16.03 13.07
N PHE A 120 -18.55 -15.12 14.03
CA PHE A 120 -17.66 -13.95 13.96
C PHE A 120 -16.20 -14.36 14.17
N ARG A 121 -15.96 -15.41 14.97
CA ARG A 121 -14.66 -16.08 15.14
C ARG A 121 -14.85 -17.58 15.16
N GLY A 122 -13.79 -18.31 14.69
CA GLY A 122 -13.73 -19.76 14.66
C GLY A 122 -14.13 -20.36 13.31
N ASN A 123 -13.65 -21.57 13.05
CA ASN A 123 -13.87 -22.33 11.83
C ASN A 123 -15.01 -23.36 12.03
N GLY A 124 -16.23 -22.86 12.22
CA GLY A 124 -17.42 -23.70 12.33
C GLY A 124 -18.09 -23.91 10.97
N VAL A 125 -18.46 -25.16 10.69
CA VAL A 125 -19.20 -25.53 9.48
C VAL A 125 -20.61 -25.94 9.86
N ILE A 126 -21.62 -25.28 9.30
CA ILE A 126 -23.03 -25.70 9.43
C ILE A 126 -23.23 -26.84 8.44
N SER A 127 -23.50 -28.04 8.96
CA SER A 127 -23.68 -29.27 8.17
C SER A 127 -25.13 -29.60 7.87
N LYS A 128 -26.09 -28.96 8.55
CA LYS A 128 -27.54 -29.16 8.35
C LYS A 128 -28.25 -27.83 8.33
N TYR A 129 -29.15 -27.63 7.38
CA TYR A 129 -29.89 -26.37 7.17
C TYR A 129 -28.97 -25.15 6.91
N ASN A 130 -27.84 -25.36 6.22
CA ASN A 130 -26.98 -24.27 5.84
C ASN A 130 -27.67 -23.43 4.74
N SER A 131 -28.02 -22.20 5.04
CA SER A 131 -28.62 -21.30 4.06
C SER A 131 -27.58 -20.68 3.11
N GLY A 132 -26.27 -20.89 3.36
CA GLY A 132 -25.18 -20.35 2.52
C GLY A 132 -25.18 -18.83 2.42
N THR A 133 -25.75 -18.14 3.41
CA THR A 133 -26.03 -16.71 3.35
C THR A 133 -24.83 -15.85 3.71
N SER A 134 -25.00 -14.59 3.41
CA SER A 134 -24.08 -13.47 3.63
C SER A 134 -23.43 -13.44 5.02
N THR A 135 -22.18 -12.99 5.06
CA THR A 135 -21.38 -12.83 6.28
C THR A 135 -20.84 -11.41 6.47
N ILE A 136 -21.07 -10.51 5.51
CA ILE A 136 -20.81 -9.08 5.71
C ILE A 136 -21.95 -8.50 6.54
N VAL A 137 -21.61 -7.98 7.72
CA VAL A 137 -22.55 -7.47 8.72
C VAL A 137 -21.97 -6.23 9.43
N GLY A 138 -22.79 -5.55 10.23
CA GLY A 138 -22.36 -4.42 11.04
C GLY A 138 -21.87 -3.23 10.20
N GLN A 139 -20.76 -2.62 10.62
CA GLN A 139 -20.20 -1.41 9.98
C GLN A 139 -19.84 -1.63 8.51
N ALA A 140 -19.39 -2.82 8.15
CA ALA A 140 -19.04 -3.14 6.76
C ALA A 140 -20.27 -3.16 5.86
N ASP A 141 -21.45 -3.48 6.40
CA ASP A 141 -22.72 -3.46 5.65
C ASP A 141 -23.41 -2.09 5.64
N ALA A 142 -22.87 -1.06 6.30
CA ALA A 142 -23.42 0.29 6.25
C ALA A 142 -23.40 0.85 4.83
N ALA A 143 -24.48 1.56 4.42
CA ALA A 143 -24.62 2.08 3.05
C ALA A 143 -23.47 3.02 2.64
N GLY A 144 -22.97 3.84 3.58
CA GLY A 144 -21.87 4.76 3.35
C GLY A 144 -20.47 4.16 3.46
N ALA A 145 -20.32 2.92 3.97
CA ALA A 145 -19.03 2.25 4.07
C ALA A 145 -18.65 1.57 2.74
N MET A 146 -17.36 1.43 2.49
CA MET A 146 -16.82 0.59 1.43
C MET A 146 -16.27 -0.68 2.05
N ALA A 147 -16.99 -1.79 1.93
CA ALA A 147 -16.55 -3.10 2.41
C ALA A 147 -15.52 -3.68 1.43
N VAL A 148 -14.45 -4.27 1.97
CA VAL A 148 -13.31 -4.72 1.17
C VAL A 148 -13.08 -6.21 1.37
N GLY A 149 -13.17 -6.99 0.28
CA GLY A 149 -12.77 -8.38 0.23
C GLY A 149 -11.24 -8.54 0.18
N ALA A 150 -10.74 -9.72 0.49
CA ALA A 150 -9.32 -10.02 0.57
C ALA A 150 -8.85 -10.93 -0.55
N VAL A 151 -7.76 -10.57 -1.22
CA VAL A 151 -7.04 -11.39 -2.21
C VAL A 151 -5.61 -11.58 -1.72
N LEU A 152 -5.13 -12.82 -1.63
CA LEU A 152 -3.72 -13.05 -1.31
C LEU A 152 -2.84 -12.39 -2.39
N TYR A 153 -1.84 -11.60 -1.98
CA TYR A 153 -1.02 -10.84 -2.93
C TYR A 153 -0.38 -11.72 -4.02
N LYS A 154 -0.03 -12.98 -3.69
CA LYS A 154 0.47 -13.97 -4.67
C LYS A 154 -0.59 -14.46 -5.66
N ASN A 155 -1.88 -14.24 -5.38
CA ASN A 155 -3.00 -14.62 -6.22
C ASN A 155 -3.53 -13.43 -7.04
N THR A 156 -2.64 -12.52 -7.44
CA THR A 156 -2.95 -11.33 -8.23
C THR A 156 -2.28 -11.36 -9.59
N SER A 157 -2.71 -10.47 -10.49
CA SER A 157 -2.14 -10.37 -11.84
C SER A 157 -0.64 -10.06 -11.84
N ALA A 158 -0.13 -9.38 -10.82
CA ALA A 158 1.31 -9.14 -10.66
C ALA A 158 2.13 -10.43 -10.47
N TYR A 159 1.48 -11.51 -10.03
CA TYR A 159 2.07 -12.85 -9.86
C TYR A 159 1.53 -13.85 -10.88
N GLY A 160 0.93 -13.39 -11.97
CA GLY A 160 0.47 -14.23 -13.08
C GLY A 160 -0.90 -14.87 -12.87
N VAL A 161 -1.65 -14.52 -11.83
CA VAL A 161 -3.02 -14.99 -11.59
C VAL A 161 -4.02 -13.97 -12.11
N ASN A 162 -4.65 -14.26 -13.25
CA ASN A 162 -5.57 -13.36 -13.89
C ASN A 162 -6.82 -14.11 -14.38
N PRO A 163 -8.03 -13.77 -13.89
CA PRO A 163 -8.30 -12.77 -12.86
C PRO A 163 -7.75 -13.18 -11.49
N PRO A 164 -7.55 -12.22 -10.56
CA PRO A 164 -7.18 -12.50 -9.18
C PRO A 164 -8.18 -13.40 -8.47
N THR A 165 -7.74 -14.14 -7.43
CA THR A 165 -8.59 -15.13 -6.73
C THR A 165 -8.86 -14.68 -5.29
N ILE A 166 -10.15 -14.62 -4.93
CA ILE A 166 -10.60 -14.25 -3.58
C ILE A 166 -10.08 -15.24 -2.53
N ALA A 167 -9.72 -14.75 -1.35
CA ALA A 167 -9.36 -15.58 -0.21
C ALA A 167 -10.59 -16.27 0.39
N SER A 168 -10.48 -17.55 0.72
CA SER A 168 -11.60 -18.38 1.20
C SER A 168 -12.24 -17.90 2.49
N PHE A 169 -11.54 -17.11 3.29
CA PHE A 169 -12.06 -16.51 4.52
C PHE A 169 -12.79 -15.17 4.31
N SER A 170 -12.74 -14.62 3.06
CA SER A 170 -13.38 -13.34 2.77
C SER A 170 -14.89 -13.44 2.92
N SER A 171 -15.49 -12.49 3.62
CA SER A 171 -16.94 -12.49 3.88
C SER A 171 -17.74 -12.21 2.61
N ILE A 172 -18.94 -12.77 2.55
CA ILE A 172 -19.86 -12.71 1.42
C ILE A 172 -20.97 -11.70 1.72
N GLY A 173 -21.32 -10.89 0.74
CA GLY A 173 -22.41 -9.91 0.82
C GLY A 173 -23.80 -10.52 0.68
N GLY A 174 -24.79 -9.69 0.45
CA GLY A 174 -26.18 -10.10 0.29
C GLY A 174 -27.00 -10.09 1.59
N THR A 175 -26.50 -9.46 2.65
CA THR A 175 -27.25 -9.29 3.90
C THR A 175 -28.47 -8.42 3.69
N LEU A 176 -29.65 -8.92 4.08
CA LEU A 176 -30.89 -8.17 4.05
C LEU A 176 -31.03 -7.29 5.30
N VAL A 177 -31.10 -6.00 5.13
CA VAL A 177 -31.30 -5.03 6.22
C VAL A 177 -32.55 -4.20 5.92
N ASN A 178 -33.57 -4.30 6.77
CA ASN A 178 -34.82 -3.57 6.62
C ASN A 178 -35.48 -3.69 5.21
N GLY A 179 -35.39 -4.88 4.63
CA GLY A 179 -35.95 -5.13 3.29
C GLY A 179 -35.06 -4.74 2.11
N GLU A 180 -33.86 -4.19 2.38
CA GLU A 180 -32.86 -3.81 1.38
C GLU A 180 -31.65 -4.75 1.41
N VAL A 181 -31.18 -5.17 0.24
CA VAL A 181 -29.90 -5.85 0.08
C VAL A 181 -28.91 -4.88 -0.55
N ARG A 182 -27.80 -4.63 0.13
CA ARG A 182 -26.76 -3.72 -0.34
C ARG A 182 -25.71 -4.47 -1.15
N ASN A 183 -25.17 -3.78 -2.14
CA ASN A 183 -24.07 -4.30 -2.96
C ASN A 183 -22.76 -4.28 -2.15
N LYS A 184 -22.48 -5.39 -1.46
CA LYS A 184 -21.30 -5.62 -0.62
C LYS A 184 -20.64 -6.97 -0.98
N PRO A 185 -19.29 -7.07 -0.90
CA PRO A 185 -18.34 -5.97 -0.74
C PRO A 185 -18.37 -5.05 -1.97
N GLU A 186 -17.83 -3.84 -1.88
CA GLU A 186 -17.69 -3.01 -3.06
C GLU A 186 -16.58 -3.53 -3.97
N PHE A 187 -15.46 -3.95 -3.40
CA PHE A 187 -14.30 -4.46 -4.16
C PHE A 187 -13.37 -5.27 -3.26
N CYS A 188 -12.30 -5.81 -3.86
CA CYS A 188 -11.25 -6.56 -3.17
C CYS A 188 -9.92 -5.82 -3.21
N ALA A 189 -9.05 -6.10 -2.21
CA ALA A 189 -7.71 -5.55 -2.12
C ALA A 189 -6.70 -6.59 -1.60
N PRO A 190 -5.37 -6.33 -1.69
CA PRO A 190 -4.34 -7.29 -1.30
C PRO A 190 -4.36 -7.61 0.19
N ASN A 191 -4.07 -8.87 0.54
CA ASN A 191 -3.74 -9.31 1.90
C ASN A 191 -2.55 -10.27 1.87
N GLY A 192 -2.04 -10.65 3.04
CA GLY A 192 -0.86 -11.50 3.18
C GLY A 192 0.44 -10.76 2.85
N VAL A 193 0.43 -9.45 2.88
CA VAL A 193 1.54 -8.57 2.53
C VAL A 193 2.52 -8.40 3.69
N ASN A 194 3.76 -8.01 3.37
CA ASN A 194 4.80 -7.75 4.36
C ASN A 194 4.41 -6.60 5.29
N THR A 195 4.77 -6.74 6.55
CA THR A 195 4.59 -5.73 7.59
C THR A 195 5.80 -5.71 8.52
N THR A 196 5.96 -4.61 9.26
CA THR A 196 6.97 -4.52 10.35
C THR A 196 6.43 -5.04 11.69
N VAL A 197 5.14 -5.34 11.79
CA VAL A 197 4.47 -5.79 13.00
C VAL A 197 4.34 -7.31 12.97
N ASN A 198 5.04 -8.01 13.85
CA ASN A 198 4.90 -9.47 14.00
C ASN A 198 3.68 -9.78 14.87
N LEU A 199 2.61 -10.25 14.23
CA LEU A 199 1.37 -10.72 14.89
C LEU A 199 1.32 -12.25 15.03
N GLY A 200 2.45 -12.96 14.85
CA GLY A 200 2.53 -14.41 14.93
C GLY A 200 1.97 -15.14 13.70
N GLY A 201 1.81 -14.44 12.57
CA GLY A 201 1.40 -15.03 11.30
C GLY A 201 2.55 -15.77 10.60
N GLU A 202 2.18 -16.59 9.60
CA GLU A 202 3.17 -17.27 8.75
C GLU A 202 3.94 -16.26 7.89
N ASN A 203 5.24 -16.51 7.71
CA ASN A 203 6.05 -15.84 6.69
C ASN A 203 6.00 -16.71 5.43
N ILE A 204 5.15 -16.33 4.46
CA ILE A 204 4.86 -17.13 3.27
C ILE A 204 5.83 -16.88 2.11
N ASP A 205 6.65 -15.84 2.17
CA ASP A 205 7.63 -15.46 1.15
C ASP A 205 9.09 -15.70 1.57
N GLY A 206 9.32 -15.99 2.85
CA GLY A 206 10.62 -16.37 3.39
C GLY A 206 11.61 -15.20 3.50
N ASP A 207 11.12 -13.96 3.42
CA ASP A 207 11.94 -12.78 3.59
C ASP A 207 12.10 -12.38 5.09
N ALA A 208 12.67 -11.21 5.36
CA ALA A 208 12.93 -10.72 6.73
C ALA A 208 11.67 -10.15 7.42
N PHE A 209 10.54 -10.05 6.74
CA PHE A 209 9.35 -9.40 7.24
C PHE A 209 8.21 -10.40 7.46
N PRO A 210 7.45 -10.30 8.57
CA PRO A 210 6.25 -11.10 8.75
C PRO A 210 5.16 -10.66 7.77
N ASN A 211 4.28 -11.60 7.38
CA ASN A 211 3.11 -11.30 6.56
C ASN A 211 1.88 -10.99 7.43
N PHE A 212 1.07 -10.04 7.01
CA PHE A 212 -0.17 -9.65 7.66
C PHE A 212 -1.37 -10.09 6.83
N PHE A 213 -2.20 -10.96 7.40
CA PHE A 213 -3.32 -11.59 6.72
C PHE A 213 -4.68 -10.99 7.11
N GLY A 214 -5.68 -11.30 6.28
CA GLY A 214 -7.09 -11.00 6.54
C GLY A 214 -7.62 -9.81 5.74
N THR A 215 -8.93 -9.62 5.81
CA THR A 215 -9.58 -8.38 5.35
C THR A 215 -9.08 -7.16 6.14
N SER A 216 -8.51 -7.38 7.33
CA SER A 216 -7.78 -6.38 8.12
C SER A 216 -6.52 -5.84 7.44
N ALA A 217 -5.91 -6.61 6.51
CA ALA A 217 -4.82 -6.14 5.64
C ALA A 217 -5.37 -5.51 4.36
N ALA A 218 -6.44 -6.06 3.79
CA ALA A 218 -7.03 -5.57 2.55
C ALA A 218 -7.65 -4.16 2.68
N ALA A 219 -8.39 -3.91 3.74
CA ALA A 219 -9.05 -2.62 3.96
C ALA A 219 -8.08 -1.41 4.00
N PRO A 220 -6.94 -1.44 4.74
CA PRO A 220 -5.99 -0.34 4.72
C PRO A 220 -5.30 -0.14 3.37
N HIS A 221 -5.13 -1.19 2.54
CA HIS A 221 -4.65 -1.02 1.16
C HIS A 221 -5.66 -0.20 0.34
N ALA A 222 -6.94 -0.54 0.42
CA ALA A 222 -7.98 0.24 -0.26
C ALA A 222 -8.04 1.69 0.26
N ALA A 223 -7.90 1.90 1.57
CA ALA A 223 -7.83 3.23 2.16
C ALA A 223 -6.60 4.03 1.67
N GLY A 224 -5.44 3.37 1.53
CA GLY A 224 -4.24 3.98 0.96
C GLY A 224 -4.44 4.41 -0.50
N VAL A 225 -5.07 3.56 -1.31
CA VAL A 225 -5.40 3.90 -2.71
C VAL A 225 -6.40 5.07 -2.75
N ALA A 226 -7.43 5.06 -1.90
CA ALA A 226 -8.37 6.17 -1.80
C ALA A 226 -7.68 7.50 -1.44
N ALA A 227 -6.73 7.48 -0.50
CA ALA A 227 -5.94 8.66 -0.13
C ALA A 227 -5.12 9.18 -1.32
N LEU A 228 -4.46 8.29 -2.08
CA LEU A 228 -3.73 8.66 -3.29
C LEU A 228 -4.64 9.28 -4.35
N LEU A 229 -5.86 8.75 -4.54
CA LEU A 229 -6.84 9.31 -5.49
C LEU A 229 -7.27 10.73 -5.09
N ILE A 230 -7.55 10.95 -3.79
CA ILE A 230 -7.94 12.26 -3.25
C ILE A 230 -6.80 13.27 -3.44
N GLU A 231 -5.57 12.90 -3.05
CA GLU A 231 -4.39 13.75 -3.21
C GLU A 231 -4.11 14.03 -4.69
N GLY A 232 -4.12 12.99 -5.53
CA GLY A 232 -3.88 13.11 -6.95
C GLY A 232 -4.89 14.01 -7.65
N LYS A 233 -6.18 13.86 -7.35
CA LYS A 233 -7.23 14.71 -7.93
C LYS A 233 -7.09 16.17 -7.50
N LYS A 234 -6.74 16.41 -6.25
CA LYS A 234 -6.43 17.75 -5.75
C LYS A 234 -5.21 18.35 -6.45
N LYS A 235 -4.13 17.57 -6.58
CA LYS A 235 -2.87 18.00 -7.23
C LYS A 235 -3.06 18.29 -8.71
N PHE A 236 -3.68 17.37 -9.45
CA PHE A 236 -3.74 17.44 -10.91
C PHE A 236 -4.95 18.22 -11.45
N SER A 237 -6.02 18.36 -10.68
CA SER A 237 -7.25 19.04 -11.15
C SER A 237 -7.74 20.14 -10.21
N ASN A 238 -7.08 20.35 -9.06
CA ASN A 238 -7.53 21.25 -7.99
C ASN A 238 -8.97 20.97 -7.52
N GLN A 239 -9.37 19.69 -7.52
CA GLN A 239 -10.70 19.24 -7.12
C GLN A 239 -10.59 18.27 -5.94
N VAL A 240 -11.59 18.28 -5.06
CA VAL A 240 -11.71 17.33 -3.96
C VAL A 240 -12.64 16.20 -4.39
N LEU A 241 -12.17 14.95 -4.29
CA LEU A 241 -13.03 13.78 -4.48
C LEU A 241 -13.88 13.57 -3.22
N ILE A 242 -15.18 13.47 -3.43
CA ILE A 242 -16.12 13.02 -2.39
C ILE A 242 -16.13 11.48 -2.31
N PRO A 243 -16.56 10.86 -1.20
CA PRO A 243 -16.52 9.40 -1.00
C PRO A 243 -17.15 8.60 -2.14
N ASP A 244 -18.31 9.02 -2.66
CA ASP A 244 -18.99 8.33 -3.76
C ASP A 244 -18.19 8.38 -5.08
N SER A 245 -17.46 9.46 -5.32
CA SER A 245 -16.56 9.55 -6.48
C SER A 245 -15.36 8.61 -6.35
N VAL A 246 -14.79 8.49 -5.14
CA VAL A 246 -13.72 7.52 -4.85
C VAL A 246 -14.22 6.10 -5.07
N ARG A 247 -15.39 5.75 -4.51
CA ARG A 247 -16.04 4.46 -4.71
C ARG A 247 -16.20 4.15 -6.19
N SER A 248 -16.86 5.03 -6.93
CA SER A 248 -17.11 4.85 -8.36
C SER A 248 -15.84 4.69 -9.20
N ILE A 249 -14.75 5.39 -8.87
CA ILE A 249 -13.46 5.22 -9.56
C ILE A 249 -12.91 3.82 -9.28
N LEU A 250 -12.88 3.38 -8.02
CA LEU A 250 -12.34 2.08 -7.63
C LEU A 250 -13.13 0.93 -8.26
N GLU A 251 -14.46 1.00 -8.24
CA GLU A 251 -15.36 -0.02 -8.82
C GLU A 251 -15.15 -0.17 -10.33
N ARG A 252 -15.22 0.94 -11.09
CA ARG A 252 -15.13 0.89 -12.56
C ARG A 252 -13.74 0.58 -13.10
N THR A 253 -12.70 0.65 -12.27
CA THR A 253 -11.31 0.37 -12.66
C THR A 253 -10.77 -0.92 -12.04
N ALA A 254 -11.59 -1.64 -11.30
CA ALA A 254 -11.23 -2.94 -10.75
C ALA A 254 -11.04 -3.99 -11.85
N ILE A 255 -10.22 -5.00 -11.58
CA ILE A 255 -10.17 -6.22 -12.38
C ILE A 255 -11.34 -7.09 -11.95
N ASP A 256 -12.28 -7.31 -12.83
CA ASP A 256 -13.43 -8.16 -12.57
C ASP A 256 -13.02 -9.58 -12.17
N MET A 257 -13.68 -10.13 -11.18
CA MET A 257 -13.41 -11.43 -10.56
C MET A 257 -14.72 -12.20 -10.41
N GLY A 258 -14.67 -13.52 -10.58
CA GLY A 258 -15.87 -14.33 -10.39
C GLY A 258 -16.89 -14.18 -11.52
N THR A 259 -18.13 -13.84 -11.19
CA THR A 259 -19.21 -13.61 -12.16
C THR A 259 -19.05 -12.20 -12.76
N PRO A 260 -19.14 -12.05 -14.10
CA PRO A 260 -18.96 -10.74 -14.72
C PRO A 260 -19.87 -9.65 -14.15
N GLY A 261 -19.26 -8.50 -13.80
CA GLY A 261 -19.91 -7.39 -13.15
C GLY A 261 -19.90 -7.53 -11.64
N PHE A 262 -20.90 -6.96 -10.97
CA PHE A 262 -20.99 -7.06 -9.50
C PHE A 262 -21.44 -8.47 -9.07
N ASP A 263 -20.74 -9.04 -8.08
CA ASP A 263 -21.18 -10.20 -7.32
C ASP A 263 -20.93 -10.06 -5.81
N TYR A 264 -21.66 -10.86 -5.01
CA TYR A 264 -21.58 -10.76 -3.55
C TYR A 264 -20.32 -11.37 -2.93
N ASN A 265 -19.46 -12.04 -3.70
CA ASN A 265 -18.19 -12.58 -3.21
C ASN A 265 -17.04 -11.58 -3.38
N THR A 266 -17.00 -10.92 -4.53
CA THR A 266 -15.84 -10.12 -4.97
C THR A 266 -16.15 -8.64 -5.21
N GLY A 267 -17.46 -8.27 -5.15
CA GLY A 267 -17.90 -6.93 -5.49
C GLY A 267 -17.68 -6.66 -6.98
N TYR A 268 -17.11 -5.52 -7.31
CA TYR A 268 -16.69 -5.16 -8.67
C TYR A 268 -15.29 -5.71 -9.03
N GLY A 269 -14.64 -6.44 -8.11
CA GLY A 269 -13.35 -7.08 -8.36
C GLY A 269 -12.16 -6.44 -7.64
N PHE A 270 -10.95 -6.68 -8.13
CA PHE A 270 -9.70 -6.28 -7.50
C PHE A 270 -9.27 -4.87 -7.90
N ILE A 271 -9.09 -3.97 -6.93
CA ILE A 271 -8.73 -2.56 -7.19
C ILE A 271 -7.34 -2.41 -7.83
N GLN A 272 -7.22 -1.44 -8.73
CA GLN A 272 -5.99 -1.09 -9.44
C GLN A 272 -5.65 0.38 -9.26
N ALA A 273 -4.70 0.70 -8.37
CA ALA A 273 -4.33 2.07 -8.08
C ALA A 273 -3.85 2.85 -9.32
N ASN A 274 -3.03 2.22 -10.16
CA ASN A 274 -2.51 2.83 -11.38
C ASN A 274 -3.59 3.14 -12.41
N VAL A 275 -4.55 2.22 -12.61
CA VAL A 275 -5.65 2.42 -13.57
C VAL A 275 -6.61 3.48 -13.03
N ALA A 276 -6.90 3.46 -11.73
CA ALA A 276 -7.73 4.44 -11.06
C ALA A 276 -7.14 5.86 -11.17
N MET A 277 -5.84 6.03 -10.94
CA MET A 277 -5.14 7.32 -11.11
C MET A 277 -5.18 7.80 -12.56
N ARG A 278 -5.04 6.91 -13.54
CA ARG A 278 -5.08 7.24 -14.98
C ARG A 278 -6.42 7.79 -15.45
N THR A 279 -7.49 7.68 -14.66
CA THR A 279 -8.79 8.27 -15.00
C THR A 279 -8.77 9.81 -15.03
N PHE A 280 -7.75 10.44 -14.45
CA PHE A 280 -7.63 11.90 -14.39
C PHE A 280 -6.19 12.45 -14.43
N ALA A 281 -5.18 11.61 -14.52
CA ALA A 281 -3.78 12.01 -14.64
C ALA A 281 -2.98 10.95 -15.41
N THR A 282 -2.07 11.39 -16.25
CA THR A 282 -1.17 10.51 -17.00
C THR A 282 0.18 10.42 -16.30
N PRO A 283 0.78 9.24 -16.13
CA PRO A 283 2.10 9.14 -15.53
C PRO A 283 3.17 9.77 -16.43
N LYS A 284 4.23 10.29 -15.81
CA LYS A 284 5.44 10.71 -16.53
C LYS A 284 6.09 9.45 -17.13
N PRO A 285 6.44 9.44 -18.43
CA PRO A 285 7.13 8.30 -19.01
C PRO A 285 8.55 8.18 -18.47
N GLU A 286 9.02 6.94 -18.37
CA GLU A 286 10.40 6.60 -18.03
C GLU A 286 11.00 5.81 -19.18
N ILE A 287 12.21 6.14 -19.62
CA ILE A 287 12.91 5.36 -20.64
C ILE A 287 14.21 4.81 -20.10
N THR A 288 14.50 3.55 -20.44
CA THR A 288 15.63 2.80 -19.90
C THR A 288 16.62 2.39 -20.98
N LYS A 289 16.16 2.24 -22.23
CA LYS A 289 17.02 1.75 -23.31
C LYS A 289 16.55 2.22 -24.69
N LEU A 290 17.52 2.48 -25.58
CA LEU A 290 17.32 2.64 -27.02
C LEU A 290 17.85 1.38 -27.72
N VAL A 291 17.02 0.70 -28.50
CA VAL A 291 17.38 -0.51 -29.24
C VAL A 291 17.23 -0.23 -30.72
N GLN A 292 18.33 -0.25 -31.47
CA GLN A 292 18.28 -0.14 -32.93
C GLN A 292 17.72 -1.44 -33.54
N ALA A 293 16.86 -1.29 -34.53
CA ALA A 293 16.35 -2.44 -35.29
C ALA A 293 17.43 -3.15 -36.10
N ASP A 294 18.39 -2.38 -36.61
CA ASP A 294 19.56 -2.89 -37.35
C ASP A 294 20.84 -2.33 -36.74
N THR A 295 21.59 -3.17 -36.03
CA THR A 295 22.85 -2.81 -35.38
C THR A 295 24.05 -2.75 -36.34
N SER A 296 23.91 -3.17 -37.59
CA SER A 296 24.96 -3.04 -38.62
C SER A 296 25.11 -1.59 -39.12
N ILE A 297 24.06 -0.77 -38.94
CA ILE A 297 24.03 0.63 -39.28
C ILE A 297 24.60 1.45 -38.12
N GLN A 298 25.65 2.24 -38.37
CA GLN A 298 26.14 3.18 -37.35
C GLN A 298 25.10 4.27 -37.06
N ALA A 299 24.74 4.46 -35.83
CA ALA A 299 23.79 5.50 -35.40
C ALA A 299 24.25 6.89 -35.88
N GLY A 300 23.36 7.60 -36.57
CA GLY A 300 23.61 8.91 -37.14
C GLY A 300 24.04 8.93 -38.61
N SER A 301 24.56 7.80 -39.15
CA SER A 301 25.03 7.76 -40.56
C SER A 301 23.87 7.86 -41.55
N GLN A 302 22.72 7.35 -41.22
CA GLN A 302 21.46 7.44 -41.98
C GLN A 302 20.26 7.29 -41.06
N PRO A 303 19.00 7.48 -41.51
CA PRO A 303 17.83 7.25 -40.69
C PRO A 303 17.76 5.81 -40.20
N ILE A 304 17.46 5.64 -38.91
CA ILE A 304 17.35 4.32 -38.22
C ILE A 304 16.03 4.21 -37.48
N THR A 305 15.44 3.01 -37.52
CA THR A 305 14.31 2.70 -36.63
C THR A 305 14.83 2.26 -35.26
N VAL A 306 14.29 2.89 -34.22
CA VAL A 306 14.67 2.63 -32.83
C VAL A 306 13.44 2.22 -32.04
N THR A 307 13.58 1.16 -31.25
CA THR A 307 12.64 0.82 -30.19
C THR A 307 13.12 1.48 -28.89
N VAL A 308 12.28 2.34 -28.34
CA VAL A 308 12.46 2.95 -27.03
C VAL A 308 11.79 2.05 -26.00
N GLN A 309 12.58 1.50 -25.09
CA GLN A 309 12.10 0.67 -23.99
C GLN A 309 12.06 1.48 -22.70
N GLY A 310 11.04 1.24 -21.87
CA GLY A 310 10.84 1.99 -20.64
C GLY A 310 9.61 1.55 -19.87
N ASN A 311 9.01 2.49 -19.16
CA ASN A 311 7.78 2.28 -18.38
C ASN A 311 6.81 3.45 -18.62
N PHE A 312 5.53 3.19 -18.37
CA PHE A 312 4.47 4.20 -18.39
C PHE A 312 4.29 4.92 -19.73
N LEU A 313 4.65 4.28 -20.84
CA LEU A 313 4.34 4.81 -22.15
C LEU A 313 2.82 4.77 -22.38
N ASP A 314 2.27 5.92 -22.80
CA ASP A 314 0.85 6.09 -23.10
C ASP A 314 0.64 6.06 -24.62
N PRO A 315 -0.52 5.67 -25.16
CA PRO A 315 -0.79 5.73 -26.60
C PRO A 315 -0.50 7.08 -27.26
N ASN A 316 -0.57 8.18 -26.49
CA ASN A 316 -0.27 9.53 -26.95
C ASN A 316 1.20 9.95 -26.77
N SER A 317 2.03 9.08 -26.19
CA SER A 317 3.46 9.37 -26.01
C SER A 317 4.16 9.57 -27.36
N LYS A 318 5.08 10.51 -27.40
CA LYS A 318 5.89 10.83 -28.58
C LYS A 318 7.36 10.76 -28.26
N VAL A 319 8.13 10.18 -29.15
CA VAL A 319 9.59 10.24 -29.11
C VAL A 319 10.03 11.61 -29.59
N ILE A 320 10.82 12.27 -28.79
CA ILE A 320 11.40 13.58 -29.09
C ILE A 320 12.89 13.38 -29.35
N PHE A 321 13.34 13.87 -30.49
CA PHE A 321 14.73 13.85 -30.90
C PHE A 321 15.23 15.28 -31.11
N ARG A 322 16.18 15.73 -30.28
CA ARG A 322 16.51 17.14 -30.14
C ARG A 322 15.28 17.96 -29.74
N ALA A 323 14.74 18.78 -30.66
CA ALA A 323 13.49 19.52 -30.48
C ALA A 323 12.34 18.99 -31.35
N ASP A 324 12.60 17.96 -32.15
CA ASP A 324 11.64 17.45 -33.13
C ASP A 324 10.80 16.33 -32.52
N THR A 325 9.47 16.44 -32.68
CA THR A 325 8.54 15.38 -32.35
C THR A 325 8.47 14.38 -33.51
N LEU A 326 8.87 13.15 -33.25
CA LEU A 326 8.89 12.11 -34.26
C LEU A 326 7.55 11.38 -34.39
N ASN A 327 7.30 10.84 -35.57
CA ASN A 327 6.19 9.89 -35.74
C ASN A 327 6.50 8.64 -34.88
N THR A 328 5.66 8.42 -33.88
CA THR A 328 5.87 7.40 -32.84
C THR A 328 4.73 6.42 -32.85
N THR A 329 5.04 5.12 -32.89
CA THR A 329 4.10 4.04 -32.66
C THR A 329 4.35 3.45 -31.28
N VAL A 330 3.40 3.63 -30.34
CA VAL A 330 3.44 3.01 -29.04
C VAL A 330 2.91 1.57 -29.18
N ILE A 331 3.76 0.58 -28.88
CA ILE A 331 3.45 -0.85 -29.00
C ILE A 331 2.79 -1.34 -27.71
N SER A 332 3.31 -0.90 -26.56
CA SER A 332 2.84 -1.25 -25.22
C SER A 332 3.18 -0.14 -24.22
N SER A 333 2.80 -0.33 -22.97
CA SER A 333 3.22 0.59 -21.89
C SER A 333 4.73 0.58 -21.60
N THR A 334 5.48 -0.32 -22.24
CA THR A 334 6.92 -0.48 -22.07
C THR A 334 7.72 -0.30 -23.33
N GLU A 335 7.07 -0.21 -24.51
CA GLU A 335 7.77 -0.11 -25.80
C GLU A 335 7.08 0.84 -26.77
N ALA A 336 7.88 1.68 -27.42
CA ALA A 336 7.48 2.52 -28.54
C ALA A 336 8.56 2.52 -29.62
N THR A 337 8.17 2.71 -30.88
CA THR A 337 9.10 2.79 -32.02
C THR A 337 9.02 4.16 -32.69
N ALA A 338 10.16 4.63 -33.16
CA ALA A 338 10.26 5.83 -34.01
C ALA A 338 11.46 5.74 -34.95
N THR A 339 11.38 6.46 -36.07
CA THR A 339 12.53 6.60 -36.99
C THR A 339 13.30 7.84 -36.62
N ILE A 340 14.54 7.67 -36.16
CA ILE A 340 15.49 8.75 -35.88
C ILE A 340 16.17 9.16 -37.17
N PRO A 341 16.19 10.46 -37.56
CA PRO A 341 16.87 10.90 -38.75
C PRO A 341 18.39 10.78 -38.61
N ALA A 342 19.15 10.96 -39.72
CA ALA A 342 20.60 11.05 -39.67
C ALA A 342 21.02 12.24 -38.79
N PHE A 343 22.14 12.07 -38.03
CA PHE A 343 22.62 13.11 -37.12
C PHE A 343 24.13 13.07 -36.94
N ILE A 344 24.68 14.21 -36.52
CA ILE A 344 26.07 14.36 -36.10
C ILE A 344 26.08 14.66 -34.60
N GLY A 345 27.11 14.14 -33.89
CA GLY A 345 27.25 14.26 -32.44
C GLY A 345 26.46 13.18 -31.68
N ASN A 346 26.01 13.52 -30.50
CA ASN A 346 25.27 12.60 -29.63
C ASN A 346 24.00 13.28 -29.08
N PRO A 347 23.00 13.53 -29.92
CA PRO A 347 21.78 14.21 -29.50
C PRO A 347 20.94 13.36 -28.54
N ALA A 348 20.25 14.06 -27.63
CA ALA A 348 19.34 13.43 -26.68
C ALA A 348 18.09 12.89 -27.37
N VAL A 349 17.62 11.75 -26.88
CA VAL A 349 16.32 11.15 -27.18
C VAL A 349 15.55 11.06 -25.88
N HIS A 350 14.34 11.54 -25.83
CA HIS A 350 13.43 11.37 -24.71
C HIS A 350 12.01 11.11 -25.21
N VAL A 351 11.12 10.70 -24.31
CA VAL A 351 9.69 10.52 -24.61
C VAL A 351 8.92 11.60 -23.87
N TYR A 352 7.98 12.20 -24.55
CA TYR A 352 7.04 13.16 -23.99
C TYR A 352 5.63 12.59 -24.05
N THR A 353 4.91 12.62 -22.92
CA THR A 353 3.51 12.26 -22.83
C THR A 353 2.70 13.52 -22.51
N PRO A 354 1.69 13.85 -23.33
CA PRO A 354 0.85 15.02 -23.06
C PRO A 354 0.11 14.90 -21.72
N SER A 355 -0.02 15.99 -21.00
CA SER A 355 -0.88 16.10 -19.85
C SER A 355 -2.34 15.95 -20.24
N VAL A 356 -3.13 15.23 -19.45
CA VAL A 356 -4.60 15.13 -19.56
C VAL A 356 -5.31 15.94 -18.49
N SER A 357 -4.59 16.37 -17.45
CA SER A 357 -5.16 17.16 -16.35
C SER A 357 -5.16 18.65 -16.68
N SER A 358 -6.07 19.39 -16.03
CA SER A 358 -6.18 20.85 -16.20
C SER A 358 -5.01 21.63 -15.65
N SER A 359 -4.23 21.05 -14.74
CA SER A 359 -3.05 21.69 -14.17
C SER A 359 -1.81 21.60 -15.05
N GLY A 360 -1.75 20.64 -15.98
CA GLY A 360 -0.57 20.34 -16.77
C GLY A 360 0.59 19.73 -15.96
N LEU A 361 0.35 19.26 -14.73
CA LEU A 361 1.37 18.72 -13.83
C LEU A 361 1.59 17.21 -14.00
N ASP A 362 0.76 16.54 -14.76
CA ASP A 362 0.86 15.12 -15.11
C ASP A 362 1.51 14.94 -16.49
N GLY A 363 1.91 13.73 -16.84
CA GLY A 363 2.64 13.46 -18.07
C GLY A 363 4.04 14.10 -18.05
N GLY A 364 4.42 14.75 -19.16
CA GLY A 364 5.69 15.46 -19.32
C GLY A 364 6.76 14.63 -20.01
N ALA A 365 8.01 15.11 -19.96
CA ALA A 365 9.15 14.48 -20.59
C ALA A 365 9.86 13.47 -19.67
N SER A 366 10.26 12.33 -20.22
CA SER A 366 11.19 11.40 -19.56
C SER A 366 12.57 12.01 -19.38
N ASP A 367 13.44 11.33 -18.67
CA ASP A 367 14.88 11.58 -18.76
C ASP A 367 15.37 11.27 -20.17
N SER A 368 16.56 11.79 -20.53
CA SER A 368 17.13 11.63 -21.87
C SER A 368 18.06 10.42 -21.94
N LEU A 369 18.00 9.68 -23.05
CA LEU A 369 18.99 8.67 -23.42
C LEU A 369 19.79 9.14 -24.65
N TYR A 370 20.94 8.52 -24.83
CA TYR A 370 21.89 8.85 -25.90
C TYR A 370 22.33 7.56 -26.59
N PHE A 371 22.66 7.65 -27.90
CA PHE A 371 23.19 6.50 -28.65
C PHE A 371 24.61 6.11 -28.23
N HIS A 372 25.37 7.09 -27.77
CA HIS A 372 26.72 6.94 -27.26
C HIS A 372 26.79 7.52 -25.86
N SER A 373 27.65 6.98 -25.02
CA SER A 373 27.91 7.62 -23.72
C SER A 373 28.46 9.02 -23.97
N PRO A 374 27.83 10.07 -23.44
CA PRO A 374 28.40 11.42 -23.59
C PRO A 374 29.81 11.41 -23.01
N ILE A 375 30.79 11.96 -23.77
CA ILE A 375 32.13 12.18 -23.24
C ILE A 375 32.01 13.31 -22.24
N LYS A 376 31.81 12.97 -20.98
CA LYS A 376 31.75 13.93 -19.88
C LYS A 376 33.17 14.26 -19.43
N LYS A 377 33.47 15.56 -19.25
CA LYS A 377 34.69 15.95 -18.54
C LYS A 377 34.68 15.43 -17.12
N ILE A 378 35.78 14.84 -16.68
CA ILE A 378 35.90 14.32 -15.32
C ILE A 378 36.35 15.44 -14.39
N ILE A 379 35.51 15.84 -13.45
CA ILE A 379 35.85 16.84 -12.44
C ILE A 379 36.19 16.07 -11.15
N THR A 380 37.49 16.08 -10.81
CA THR A 380 37.96 15.40 -9.57
C THR A 380 38.16 16.45 -8.49
N ILE A 381 37.41 16.31 -7.38
CA ILE A 381 37.46 17.16 -6.21
C ILE A 381 38.12 16.37 -5.08
N THR A 382 39.30 16.75 -4.65
CA THR A 382 40.03 16.08 -3.58
C THR A 382 40.17 17.01 -2.38
N ALA A 383 39.60 16.64 -1.24
CA ALA A 383 39.74 17.42 -0.03
C ALA A 383 41.21 17.47 0.43
N VAL A 384 41.69 18.63 0.77
CA VAL A 384 43.08 18.83 1.29
C VAL A 384 43.18 18.23 2.69
N ASN A 385 44.30 17.58 2.96
CA ASN A 385 44.59 17.08 4.29
C ASN A 385 44.89 18.25 5.24
N GLU A 386 44.36 18.18 6.44
CA GLU A 386 44.53 19.20 7.46
C GLU A 386 45.00 18.59 8.78
N THR A 387 45.57 19.47 9.63
CA THR A 387 46.03 19.06 10.93
C THR A 387 45.54 20.04 12.00
N LYS A 388 45.13 19.52 13.14
CA LYS A 388 44.86 20.36 14.36
C LYS A 388 45.39 19.66 15.60
N LYS A 389 45.60 20.41 16.67
CA LYS A 389 45.88 19.83 17.98
C LYS A 389 44.58 19.52 18.74
N TYR A 390 44.66 18.59 19.68
CA TYR A 390 43.56 18.33 20.59
C TYR A 390 43.09 19.64 21.27
N GLY A 391 41.79 19.88 21.34
CA GLY A 391 41.19 21.08 21.91
C GLY A 391 41.08 22.29 20.95
N GLU A 392 41.80 22.32 19.84
CA GLU A 392 41.68 23.38 18.84
C GLU A 392 40.39 23.27 18.04
N LYS A 393 39.93 24.38 17.48
CA LYS A 393 38.77 24.38 16.56
C LYS A 393 39.07 23.58 15.30
N ILE A 394 38.03 23.03 14.69
CA ILE A 394 38.12 22.42 13.37
C ILE A 394 38.58 23.48 12.36
N PRO A 395 39.65 23.24 11.59
CA PRO A 395 40.09 24.18 10.55
C PRO A 395 39.06 24.29 9.43
N SER A 396 39.10 25.32 8.64
CA SER A 396 38.37 25.43 7.39
C SER A 396 38.97 24.46 6.39
N PHE A 397 38.12 23.68 5.72
CA PHE A 397 38.58 22.72 4.72
C PHE A 397 38.58 23.35 3.32
N ALA A 398 39.46 22.86 2.47
CA ALA A 398 39.59 23.23 1.07
C ALA A 398 39.71 21.97 0.20
N SER A 399 39.60 22.11 -1.12
CA SER A 399 39.81 21.02 -2.07
C SER A 399 40.70 21.49 -3.24
N THR A 400 41.48 20.57 -3.76
CA THR A 400 42.06 20.66 -5.07
C THR A 400 41.07 20.17 -6.11
N ILE A 401 41.03 20.84 -7.28
CA ILE A 401 40.08 20.51 -8.35
C ILE A 401 40.84 20.30 -9.64
N LEU A 402 40.60 19.15 -10.26
CA LEU A 402 41.16 18.81 -11.58
C LEU A 402 40.02 18.62 -12.58
N ILE A 403 40.23 19.07 -13.82
CA ILE A 403 39.37 18.83 -14.98
C ILE A 403 40.14 17.93 -15.94
N ASP A 404 39.67 16.70 -16.17
CA ASP A 404 40.38 15.71 -17.00
C ASP A 404 41.87 15.58 -16.61
N SER A 405 42.15 15.59 -15.30
CA SER A 405 43.51 15.58 -14.72
C SER A 405 44.33 16.88 -14.83
N VAL A 406 43.79 17.97 -15.38
CA VAL A 406 44.40 19.27 -15.42
C VAL A 406 43.94 20.12 -14.23
N PRO A 407 44.84 20.75 -13.45
CA PRO A 407 44.45 21.64 -12.36
C PRO A 407 43.52 22.77 -12.84
N LEU A 408 42.47 23.07 -12.08
CA LEU A 408 41.51 24.13 -12.43
C LEU A 408 42.17 25.45 -12.77
N ALA A 409 43.22 25.82 -12.01
CA ALA A 409 43.99 27.06 -12.24
C ALA A 409 44.67 27.14 -13.62
N ASN A 410 44.85 26.03 -14.31
CA ASN A 410 45.46 25.96 -15.64
C ASN A 410 44.40 25.81 -16.75
N THR A 411 43.11 26.05 -16.42
CA THR A 411 41.98 25.97 -17.35
C THR A 411 41.25 27.32 -17.44
N ASN A 412 40.38 27.46 -18.42
CA ASN A 412 39.51 28.64 -18.56
C ASN A 412 38.19 28.52 -17.76
N TYR A 413 38.04 27.47 -16.94
CA TYR A 413 36.83 27.25 -16.13
C TYR A 413 36.93 27.95 -14.78
N THR A 414 35.79 28.42 -14.27
CA THR A 414 35.65 28.93 -12.92
C THR A 414 34.91 27.90 -12.05
N LEU A 415 34.98 28.05 -10.73
CA LEU A 415 34.18 27.21 -9.80
C LEU A 415 32.69 27.30 -10.11
N LYS A 416 32.21 28.46 -10.52
CA LYS A 416 30.82 28.71 -10.89
C LYS A 416 30.41 27.94 -12.14
N ASP A 417 31.27 27.91 -13.17
CA ASP A 417 31.01 27.15 -14.40
C ASP A 417 30.88 25.64 -14.14
N LEU A 418 31.48 25.15 -13.07
CA LEU A 418 31.45 23.77 -12.63
C LEU A 418 30.41 23.48 -11.53
N GLY A 419 29.62 24.47 -11.11
CA GLY A 419 28.70 24.35 -10.00
C GLY A 419 29.35 24.05 -8.64
N LEU A 420 30.63 24.43 -8.48
CA LEU A 420 31.47 24.15 -7.30
C LEU A 420 31.75 25.37 -6.43
N ASP A 421 31.04 26.47 -6.66
CA ASP A 421 31.13 27.69 -5.83
C ASP A 421 30.72 27.47 -4.36
N THR A 422 30.07 26.38 -4.07
CA THR A 422 29.64 25.98 -2.73
C THR A 422 29.95 24.51 -2.41
N ILE A 423 31.23 24.16 -2.25
CA ILE A 423 31.62 22.85 -1.72
C ILE A 423 31.39 22.84 -0.22
N SER A 424 30.70 21.83 0.29
CA SER A 424 30.54 21.56 1.73
C SER A 424 31.47 20.43 2.17
N TYR A 425 31.83 20.45 3.44
CA TYR A 425 32.70 19.42 4.01
C TYR A 425 32.08 18.87 5.30
N THR A 426 32.18 17.56 5.46
CA THR A 426 31.76 16.89 6.69
C THR A 426 32.91 16.06 7.27
N THR A 427 33.00 16.02 8.60
CA THR A 427 33.93 15.14 9.35
C THR A 427 33.26 14.71 10.63
N THR A 428 33.64 13.55 11.14
CA THR A 428 33.22 13.08 12.48
C THR A 428 34.06 13.70 13.60
N ALA A 429 35.12 14.42 13.28
CA ALA A 429 35.96 15.10 14.27
C ALA A 429 35.20 16.27 14.92
N THR A 430 35.45 16.49 16.19
CA THR A 430 35.05 17.66 16.99
C THR A 430 36.28 18.35 17.55
N ASN A 431 36.10 19.49 18.20
CA ASN A 431 37.21 20.16 18.88
C ASN A 431 37.93 19.25 19.90
N MET A 432 37.14 18.36 20.54
CA MET A 432 37.62 17.43 21.59
C MET A 432 37.87 16.02 21.10
N SER A 433 37.94 15.80 19.79
CA SER A 433 38.25 14.47 19.25
C SER A 433 39.64 14.00 19.65
N ASN A 434 39.74 12.72 19.99
CA ASN A 434 41.01 12.08 20.37
C ASN A 434 42.08 12.20 19.26
N VAL A 435 43.33 12.05 19.64
CA VAL A 435 44.45 11.96 18.69
C VAL A 435 44.20 10.81 17.73
N GLY A 436 44.25 11.08 16.43
CA GLY A 436 43.93 10.11 15.39
C GLY A 436 43.65 10.76 14.03
N LEU A 437 43.25 9.92 13.07
CA LEU A 437 42.92 10.34 11.72
C LEU A 437 41.41 10.33 11.51
N TYR A 438 40.87 11.41 10.98
CA TYR A 438 39.44 11.58 10.71
C TYR A 438 39.25 11.94 9.25
N VAL A 439 38.22 11.36 8.62
CA VAL A 439 37.95 11.59 7.22
C VAL A 439 37.33 12.98 7.02
N ILE A 440 37.79 13.70 6.00
CA ILE A 440 37.17 14.94 5.49
C ILE A 440 36.43 14.55 4.21
N LYS A 441 35.11 14.63 4.19
CA LYS A 441 34.30 14.29 3.03
C LYS A 441 33.82 15.55 2.33
N PRO A 442 34.30 15.84 1.13
CA PRO A 442 33.76 16.93 0.30
C PRO A 442 32.46 16.52 -0.36
N ALA A 443 31.52 17.45 -0.52
CA ALA A 443 30.27 17.26 -1.24
C ALA A 443 29.82 18.58 -1.87
N MET A 444 29.04 18.52 -2.92
CA MET A 444 28.33 19.69 -3.42
C MET A 444 27.24 20.08 -2.43
N LYS A 445 27.12 21.36 -2.12
CA LYS A 445 26.12 21.86 -1.18
C LYS A 445 24.74 21.82 -1.84
N ASN A 446 23.87 20.94 -1.31
CA ASN A 446 22.42 20.86 -1.55
C ASN A 446 21.93 21.43 -2.91
N PHE A 447 22.13 20.68 -3.96
CA PHE A 447 21.26 20.83 -5.11
C PHE A 447 19.98 20.04 -4.79
N ALA A 448 18.84 20.73 -4.69
CA ALA A 448 17.55 20.04 -4.75
C ALA A 448 17.53 19.18 -6.03
N SER A 449 17.01 17.99 -5.97
CA SER A 449 17.00 17.01 -7.07
C SER A 449 16.35 17.51 -8.38
N ASN A 450 15.78 18.70 -8.38
CA ASN A 450 15.06 19.36 -9.47
C ASN A 450 15.71 20.67 -9.94
N ASP A 451 16.96 20.98 -9.53
CA ASP A 451 17.64 22.17 -10.02
C ASP A 451 18.07 21.95 -11.49
N SER A 452 17.47 22.73 -12.38
CA SER A 452 17.76 22.66 -13.83
C SER A 452 19.24 22.90 -14.16
N ASN A 453 19.96 23.66 -13.35
CA ASN A 453 21.38 23.90 -13.51
C ASN A 453 22.22 22.67 -13.19
N LEU A 454 21.84 21.90 -12.17
CA LEU A 454 22.51 20.63 -11.84
C LEU A 454 22.31 19.57 -12.92
N VAL A 455 21.10 19.50 -13.50
CA VAL A 455 20.81 18.58 -14.60
C VAL A 455 21.72 18.90 -15.79
N ALA A 456 21.83 20.18 -16.19
CA ALA A 456 22.71 20.62 -17.28
C ALA A 456 24.19 20.34 -16.97
N LEU A 457 24.65 20.57 -15.75
CA LEU A 457 26.02 20.28 -15.33
C LEU A 457 26.34 18.79 -15.35
N ASN A 458 25.40 17.93 -14.89
CA ASN A 458 25.56 16.48 -14.95
C ASN A 458 25.56 15.89 -16.36
N GLU A 459 25.04 16.61 -17.34
CA GLU A 459 25.18 16.25 -18.75
C GLU A 459 26.61 16.51 -19.29
N LEU A 460 27.27 17.53 -18.77
CA LEU A 460 28.61 17.95 -19.21
C LEU A 460 29.75 17.35 -18.41
N TYR A 461 29.52 17.09 -17.13
CA TYR A 461 30.55 16.70 -16.16
C TYR A 461 30.22 15.40 -15.42
N LYS A 462 31.29 14.66 -15.08
CA LYS A 462 31.28 13.53 -14.14
C LYS A 462 32.07 13.95 -12.91
N TYR A 463 31.39 14.12 -11.78
CA TYR A 463 32.05 14.51 -10.52
C TYR A 463 32.58 13.28 -9.78
N VAL A 464 33.85 13.38 -9.32
CA VAL A 464 34.53 12.38 -8.48
C VAL A 464 34.98 13.08 -7.21
N PHE A 465 34.49 12.65 -6.06
CA PHE A 465 34.84 13.24 -4.77
C PHE A 465 35.80 12.30 -4.03
N ASN A 466 37.01 12.81 -3.74
CA ASN A 466 38.01 12.11 -2.95
C ASN A 466 38.10 12.70 -1.56
N ASN A 467 38.11 11.84 -0.57
CA ASN A 467 38.23 12.26 0.83
C ASN A 467 39.65 12.75 1.15
N GLY A 468 39.74 13.76 2.03
CA GLY A 468 40.95 14.13 2.73
C GLY A 468 41.02 13.54 4.15
N VAL A 469 42.08 13.86 4.84
CA VAL A 469 42.33 13.40 6.21
C VAL A 469 42.59 14.61 7.13
N LEU A 470 41.87 14.71 8.23
CA LEU A 470 42.18 15.59 9.37
C LEU A 470 42.98 14.79 10.40
N SER A 471 44.24 15.19 10.61
CA SER A 471 45.09 14.62 11.64
C SER A 471 44.94 15.41 12.96
N VAL A 472 44.41 14.78 13.99
CA VAL A 472 44.40 15.36 15.35
C VAL A 472 45.65 14.92 16.08
N THR A 473 46.48 15.89 16.43
CA THR A 473 47.77 15.66 17.14
C THR A 473 47.69 16.02 18.63
N LYS A 474 48.67 15.61 19.39
CA LYS A 474 48.74 15.89 20.82
C LYS A 474 48.85 17.41 21.07
N MET A 475 48.13 17.92 22.07
CA MET A 475 48.34 19.24 22.60
C MET A 475 49.51 19.20 23.57
N PRO A 476 50.56 20.06 23.41
CA PRO A 476 51.61 20.12 24.40
C PRO A 476 51.05 20.60 25.74
N LEU A 477 51.34 19.87 26.80
CA LEU A 477 51.04 20.31 28.15
C LEU A 477 52.29 20.97 28.72
N VAL A 478 52.24 22.25 28.96
CA VAL A 478 53.30 22.97 29.68
C VAL A 478 52.92 23.04 31.17
N ILE A 479 53.66 22.38 31.99
CA ILE A 479 53.51 22.45 33.43
C ILE A 479 54.60 23.42 33.98
N THR A 480 54.19 24.59 34.44
CA THR A 480 55.08 25.52 35.11
C THR A 480 54.87 25.40 36.60
N PRO A 481 55.84 24.86 37.35
CA PRO A 481 55.75 24.81 38.81
C PRO A 481 55.72 26.22 39.35
N ARG A 482 54.89 26.45 40.37
CA ARG A 482 54.79 27.71 41.07
C ARG A 482 55.62 27.57 42.33
N ASP A 483 56.67 28.39 42.46
CA ASP A 483 57.39 28.47 43.68
C ASP A 483 56.48 29.07 44.77
N THR A 484 56.24 28.32 45.83
CA THR A 484 55.57 28.76 47.06
C THR A 484 56.55 28.66 48.20
N THR A 485 56.92 29.75 48.77
CA THR A 485 57.59 29.81 50.05
C THR A 485 56.56 29.66 51.18
N LEU A 486 56.68 28.59 51.93
CA LEU A 486 56.00 28.44 53.25
C LEU A 486 56.87 29.12 54.31
N THR A 487 56.34 30.16 54.91
CA THR A 487 56.92 30.72 56.19
C THR A 487 56.33 29.92 57.32
N TYR A 488 57.21 29.41 58.16
CA TYR A 488 56.88 28.82 59.45
C TYR A 488 56.42 29.87 60.45
#